data_7849589a16d3d1ce96f63aa6e788b7df
#
_entry.id   7849589a16d3d1ce96f63aa6e788b7df
#
_cell.length_a   1.000
_cell.length_b   1.000
_cell.length_c   1.000
_cell.angle_alpha   90.00
_cell.angle_beta   90.00
_cell.angle_gamma   90.00
#
_symmetry.space_group_name_H-M   'P 1'
#
loop_
_entity.id
_entity.type
_entity.pdbx_description
1 polymer ?
#
loop_
_entity_poly.entity_id
_entity_poly.type
_entity_poly.pdbx_seq_one_letter_code
_entity_poly.pdbx_strand_id
1 'polypeptide(L)'
;MKRIDVPYIDQTGGGALTGCESVTAVMFLQYLGCDISIYDFIDHYLEKEDFTEIGGVLYGPSPYDKFVGDPYDKDAMGCYAPVIRKTMQRVLGDKYRVIDETGRSLPYLLRTYIDNDMPVALWATIDLRDIIVGPCWKLKDSG
;
A
#
# COMPACT_ATOMS: atom_id res chain seq x y z
N MET A 1 -11.57 18.33 -15.89
CA MET A 1 -10.76 17.57 -14.91
C MET A 1 -9.84 16.66 -15.70
N LYS A 2 -8.54 16.70 -15.45
CA LYS A 2 -7.58 15.84 -16.12
C LYS A 2 -7.75 14.39 -15.69
N ARG A 3 -7.59 13.45 -16.62
CA ARG A 3 -7.57 12.00 -16.37
C ARG A 3 -6.22 11.45 -16.80
N ILE A 4 -5.64 10.60 -15.96
CA ILE A 4 -4.40 9.89 -16.22
C ILE A 4 -4.77 8.42 -16.52
N ASP A 5 -4.29 7.88 -17.63
CA ASP A 5 -4.49 6.48 -17.98
C ASP A 5 -3.45 5.59 -17.27
N VAL A 6 -3.76 5.25 -16.03
CA VAL A 6 -2.99 4.27 -15.25
C VAL A 6 -3.45 2.86 -15.64
N PRO A 7 -2.56 1.88 -15.85
CA PRO A 7 -2.94 0.50 -16.07
C PRO A 7 -3.86 0.00 -14.96
N TYR A 8 -4.94 -0.68 -15.33
CA TYR A 8 -5.87 -1.25 -14.36
C TYR A 8 -5.55 -2.72 -14.11
N ILE A 9 -5.49 -3.11 -12.83
CA ILE A 9 -5.32 -4.48 -12.41
C ILE A 9 -6.48 -4.85 -11.47
N ASP A 10 -7.18 -5.93 -11.80
CA ASP A 10 -8.20 -6.50 -10.91
C ASP A 10 -7.52 -7.21 -9.73
N GLN A 11 -7.71 -6.68 -8.53
CA GLN A 11 -7.14 -7.25 -7.31
C GLN A 11 -7.61 -8.67 -7.05
N THR A 12 -8.89 -8.96 -7.27
CA THR A 12 -9.49 -10.27 -6.98
C THR A 12 -9.01 -11.33 -7.97
N GLY A 13 -8.95 -10.98 -9.26
CA GLY A 13 -8.39 -11.82 -10.31
C GLY A 13 -6.87 -12.04 -10.17
N GLY A 14 -6.17 -11.12 -9.53
CA GLY A 14 -4.74 -11.19 -9.26
C GLY A 14 -4.35 -11.96 -7.99
N GLY A 15 -5.32 -12.48 -7.23
CA GLY A 15 -5.08 -13.32 -6.04
C GLY A 15 -4.60 -12.58 -4.78
N ALA A 16 -4.47 -11.27 -4.81
CA ALA A 16 -4.06 -10.44 -3.66
C ALA A 16 -5.28 -9.94 -2.89
N LEU A 17 -5.96 -10.84 -2.17
CA LEU A 17 -7.29 -10.61 -1.60
C LEU A 17 -7.38 -9.40 -0.65
N THR A 18 -6.32 -9.14 0.12
CA THR A 18 -6.21 -7.96 1.00
C THR A 18 -5.08 -7.01 0.60
N GLY A 19 -4.51 -7.20 -0.60
CA GLY A 19 -3.34 -6.47 -1.09
C GLY A 19 -3.67 -5.22 -1.91
N CYS A 20 -4.74 -4.49 -1.61
CA CYS A 20 -5.14 -3.31 -2.39
C CYS A 20 -4.02 -2.27 -2.51
N GLU A 21 -3.22 -2.07 -1.45
CA GLU A 21 -2.06 -1.19 -1.43
C GLU A 21 -0.98 -1.66 -2.41
N SER A 22 -0.71 -2.97 -2.41
CA SER A 22 0.29 -3.59 -3.30
C SER A 22 -0.16 -3.52 -4.76
N VAL A 23 -1.42 -3.84 -5.04
CA VAL A 23 -1.98 -3.77 -6.40
C VAL A 23 -1.96 -2.34 -6.93
N THR A 24 -2.35 -1.36 -6.09
CA THR A 24 -2.30 0.06 -6.43
C THR A 24 -0.86 0.51 -6.72
N ALA A 25 0.11 0.07 -5.90
CA ALA A 25 1.52 0.37 -6.12
C ALA A 25 2.04 -0.20 -7.44
N VAL A 26 1.66 -1.44 -7.78
CA VAL A 26 2.04 -2.07 -9.06
C VAL A 26 1.44 -1.33 -10.25
N MET A 27 0.17 -0.94 -10.20
CA MET A 27 -0.44 -0.10 -11.25
C MET A 27 0.33 1.21 -11.44
N PHE A 28 0.75 1.85 -10.35
CA PHE A 28 1.55 3.06 -10.39
C PHE A 28 2.94 2.81 -11.02
N LEU A 29 3.63 1.74 -10.59
CA LEU A 29 4.93 1.36 -11.12
C LEU A 29 4.89 1.02 -12.61
N GLN A 30 3.85 0.31 -13.05
CA GLN A 30 3.64 0.00 -14.47
C GLN A 30 3.36 1.27 -15.28
N TYR A 31 2.64 2.24 -14.73
CA TYR A 31 2.48 3.56 -15.35
C TYR A 31 3.83 4.26 -15.58
N LEU A 32 4.78 4.12 -14.66
CA LEU A 32 6.15 4.63 -14.80
C LEU A 32 7.04 3.80 -15.73
N GLY A 33 6.50 2.74 -16.34
CA GLY A 33 7.20 1.86 -17.28
C GLY A 33 8.01 0.74 -16.63
N CYS A 34 7.74 0.41 -15.35
CA CYS A 34 8.35 -0.75 -14.71
C CYS A 34 7.62 -2.03 -15.16
N ASP A 35 8.38 -3.03 -15.57
CA ASP A 35 7.87 -4.38 -15.83
C ASP A 35 7.92 -5.18 -14.51
N ILE A 36 6.83 -5.10 -13.74
CA ILE A 36 6.71 -5.74 -12.44
C ILE A 36 5.29 -6.31 -12.27
N SER A 37 5.20 -7.54 -11.79
CA SER A 37 3.94 -8.17 -11.42
C SER A 37 3.57 -7.92 -9.95
N ILE A 38 2.30 -8.21 -9.59
CA ILE A 38 1.85 -8.19 -8.18
C ILE A 38 2.68 -9.16 -7.34
N TYR A 39 2.95 -10.36 -7.87
CA TYR A 39 3.73 -11.39 -7.18
C TYR A 39 5.17 -10.92 -6.94
N ASP A 40 5.83 -10.34 -7.96
CA ASP A 40 7.18 -9.81 -7.79
C ASP A 40 7.22 -8.73 -6.71
N PHE A 41 6.24 -7.81 -6.71
CA PHE A 41 6.17 -6.75 -5.72
C PHE A 41 5.98 -7.29 -4.30
N ILE A 42 5.05 -8.23 -4.11
CA ILE A 42 4.73 -8.78 -2.79
C ILE A 42 5.84 -9.70 -2.29
N ASP A 43 6.37 -10.59 -3.13
CA ASP A 43 7.26 -11.66 -2.69
C ASP A 43 8.72 -11.22 -2.60
N HIS A 44 9.14 -10.23 -3.39
CA HIS A 44 10.54 -9.81 -3.45
C HIS A 44 10.82 -8.44 -2.82
N TYR A 45 9.81 -7.57 -2.69
CA TYR A 45 10.04 -6.20 -2.23
C TYR A 45 9.25 -5.83 -0.96
N LEU A 46 8.02 -6.33 -0.78
CA LEU A 46 7.18 -5.96 0.35
C LEU A 46 7.66 -6.63 1.64
N GLU A 47 7.93 -5.83 2.67
CA GLU A 47 8.14 -6.34 4.02
C GLU A 47 6.79 -6.62 4.68
N LYS A 48 6.55 -7.88 5.06
CA LYS A 48 5.30 -8.35 5.67
C LYS A 48 5.57 -9.21 6.89
N GLU A 49 4.64 -9.22 7.84
CA GLU A 49 4.72 -10.03 9.06
C GLU A 49 3.33 -10.32 9.59
N ASP A 50 3.10 -11.59 9.95
CA ASP A 50 1.84 -12.06 10.50
C ASP A 50 1.66 -11.71 11.98
N PHE A 51 0.41 -11.78 12.43
CA PHE A 51 0.07 -11.79 13.84
C PHE A 51 0.61 -13.03 14.54
N THR A 52 0.91 -12.87 15.82
CA THR A 52 1.27 -13.96 16.74
C THR A 52 0.39 -13.86 17.97
N GLU A 53 -0.27 -14.94 18.35
CA GLU A 53 -1.05 -14.98 19.59
C GLU A 53 -0.21 -15.63 20.71
N ILE A 54 -0.12 -14.94 21.85
CA ILE A 54 0.59 -15.41 23.02
C ILE A 54 -0.31 -15.18 24.23
N GLY A 55 -0.74 -16.29 24.88
CA GLY A 55 -1.58 -16.21 26.09
C GLY A 55 -2.92 -15.50 25.87
N GLY A 56 -3.54 -15.63 24.71
CA GLY A 56 -4.79 -14.97 24.37
C GLY A 56 -4.64 -13.47 23.97
N VAL A 57 -3.41 -13.00 23.85
CA VAL A 57 -3.10 -11.63 23.41
C VAL A 57 -2.51 -11.66 22.01
N LEU A 58 -3.09 -10.87 21.13
CA LEU A 58 -2.62 -10.72 19.75
C LEU A 58 -1.46 -9.72 19.69
N TYR A 59 -0.38 -10.12 19.04
CA TYR A 59 0.81 -9.30 18.77
C TYR A 59 1.04 -9.20 17.27
N GLY A 60 1.49 -8.05 16.79
CA GLY A 60 1.81 -7.83 15.39
C GLY A 60 2.75 -6.65 15.17
N PRO A 61 3.25 -6.46 13.95
CA PRO A 61 4.05 -5.29 13.62
C PRO A 61 3.20 -4.02 13.56
N SER A 62 3.86 -2.87 13.53
CA SER A 62 3.22 -1.61 13.19
C SER A 62 2.86 -1.58 11.69
N PRO A 63 1.64 -1.18 11.30
CA PRO A 63 1.26 -1.03 9.89
C PRO A 63 1.98 0.14 9.19
N TYR A 64 2.73 0.95 9.93
CA TYR A 64 3.64 1.96 9.38
C TYR A 64 5.02 1.41 9.03
N ASP A 65 5.37 0.23 9.55
CA ASP A 65 6.69 -0.38 9.36
C ASP A 65 6.66 -1.56 8.40
N LYS A 66 5.60 -2.38 8.47
CA LYS A 66 5.39 -3.58 7.64
C LYS A 66 3.94 -3.74 7.23
N PHE A 67 3.70 -4.54 6.19
CA PHE A 67 2.37 -5.05 5.89
C PHE A 67 2.00 -6.10 6.97
N VAL A 68 0.86 -5.89 7.63
CA VAL A 68 0.40 -6.75 8.73
C VAL A 68 -0.46 -7.87 8.16
N GLY A 69 0.05 -9.08 8.20
CA GLY A 69 -0.51 -10.27 7.57
C GLY A 69 0.14 -10.61 6.23
N ASP A 70 -0.57 -11.39 5.41
CA ASP A 70 -0.17 -11.72 4.05
C ASP A 70 -1.17 -11.13 3.05
N PRO A 71 -0.75 -10.34 2.02
CA PRO A 71 -1.65 -9.79 1.01
C PRO A 71 -2.49 -10.82 0.26
N TYR A 72 -2.06 -12.07 0.24
CA TYR A 72 -2.80 -13.18 -0.38
C TYR A 72 -3.93 -13.71 0.49
N ASP A 73 -3.87 -13.48 1.79
CA ASP A 73 -4.89 -13.90 2.75
C ASP A 73 -6.09 -12.93 2.77
N LYS A 74 -7.28 -13.47 3.03
CA LYS A 74 -8.52 -12.68 3.15
C LYS A 74 -8.63 -11.91 4.48
N ASP A 75 -7.85 -12.29 5.49
CA ASP A 75 -7.95 -11.78 6.86
C ASP A 75 -6.76 -10.89 7.27
N ALA A 76 -5.90 -10.49 6.32
CA ALA A 76 -4.81 -9.57 6.61
C ALA A 76 -5.32 -8.14 6.87
N MET A 77 -4.57 -7.39 7.67
CA MET A 77 -4.92 -6.01 8.01
C MET A 77 -4.47 -5.00 6.95
N GLY A 78 -3.28 -5.20 6.35
CA GLY A 78 -2.71 -4.26 5.39
C GLY A 78 -1.59 -3.38 5.95
N CYS A 79 -1.32 -2.27 5.27
CA CYS A 79 -0.30 -1.30 5.69
C CYS A 79 -0.67 0.14 5.32
N TYR A 80 0.12 1.09 5.82
CA TYR A 80 -0.03 2.52 5.50
C TYR A 80 1.06 3.03 4.54
N ALA A 81 0.92 4.27 4.13
CA ALA A 81 1.73 4.91 3.11
C ALA A 81 3.26 4.76 3.28
N PRO A 82 3.86 4.84 4.48
CA PRO A 82 5.31 4.67 4.62
C PRO A 82 5.85 3.34 4.12
N VAL A 83 5.09 2.24 4.32
CA VAL A 83 5.48 0.89 3.85
C VAL A 83 5.51 0.84 2.33
N ILE A 84 4.44 1.30 1.69
CA ILE A 84 4.34 1.32 0.23
C ILE A 84 5.37 2.28 -0.38
N ARG A 85 5.56 3.46 0.21
CA ARG A 85 6.62 4.39 -0.22
C ARG A 85 8.00 3.73 -0.22
N LYS A 86 8.37 3.07 0.88
CA LYS A 86 9.64 2.35 1.02
C LYS A 86 9.79 1.24 -0.01
N THR A 87 8.73 0.45 -0.19
CA THR A 87 8.71 -0.67 -1.13
C THR A 87 8.84 -0.19 -2.58
N MET A 88 8.06 0.80 -2.99
CA MET A 88 8.16 1.40 -4.33
C MET A 88 9.54 2.02 -4.59
N GLN A 89 10.13 2.69 -3.57
CA GLN A 89 11.48 3.25 -3.71
C GLN A 89 12.54 2.17 -3.96
N ARG A 90 12.39 0.98 -3.35
CA ARG A 90 13.29 -0.16 -3.61
C ARG A 90 13.17 -0.69 -5.03
N VAL A 91 11.96 -0.70 -5.59
CA VAL A 91 11.74 -1.10 -7.00
C VAL A 91 12.33 -0.08 -7.97
N LEU A 92 12.11 1.20 -7.69
CA LEU A 92 12.50 2.31 -8.59
C LEU A 92 13.99 2.67 -8.50
N GLY A 93 14.67 2.31 -7.39
CA GLY A 93 16.05 2.72 -7.14
C GLY A 93 16.18 4.24 -7.17
N ASP A 94 17.19 4.74 -7.89
CA ASP A 94 17.47 6.18 -8.01
C ASP A 94 16.75 6.85 -9.20
N LYS A 95 15.98 6.08 -9.98
CA LYS A 95 15.29 6.59 -11.18
C LYS A 95 14.20 7.60 -10.87
N TYR A 96 13.48 7.37 -9.77
CA TYR A 96 12.41 8.23 -9.27
C TYR A 96 12.50 8.36 -7.75
N ARG A 97 12.01 9.48 -7.24
CA ARG A 97 11.82 9.69 -5.80
C ARG A 97 10.36 9.47 -5.44
N VAL A 98 10.09 8.53 -4.55
CA VAL A 98 8.74 8.30 -4.00
C VAL A 98 8.52 9.18 -2.78
N ILE A 99 7.47 9.99 -2.81
CA ILE A 99 7.15 10.97 -1.76
C ILE A 99 5.87 10.55 -1.06
N ASP A 100 5.89 10.54 0.27
CA ASP A 100 4.69 10.42 1.10
C ASP A 100 4.16 11.84 1.39
N GLU A 101 2.99 12.14 0.83
CA GLU A 101 2.30 13.42 0.96
C GLU A 101 1.11 13.34 1.92
N THR A 102 1.14 12.39 2.87
CA THR A 102 0.09 12.24 3.88
C THR A 102 -0.17 13.56 4.59
N GLY A 103 -1.44 13.94 4.69
CA GLY A 103 -1.88 15.21 5.28
C GLY A 103 -1.97 16.39 4.33
N ARG A 104 -1.56 16.23 3.06
CA ARG A 104 -1.77 17.29 2.05
C ARG A 104 -3.23 17.36 1.61
N SER A 105 -3.67 18.56 1.27
CA SER A 105 -5.03 18.77 0.77
C SER A 105 -5.22 18.22 -0.65
N LEU A 106 -6.43 17.77 -0.96
CA LEU A 106 -6.77 17.30 -2.30
C LEU A 106 -6.48 18.35 -3.40
N PRO A 107 -6.79 19.65 -3.24
CA PRO A 107 -6.43 20.66 -4.24
C PRO A 107 -4.92 20.79 -4.47
N TYR A 108 -4.09 20.58 -3.43
CA TYR A 108 -2.64 20.55 -3.58
C TYR A 108 -2.20 19.36 -4.43
N LEU A 109 -2.69 18.15 -4.12
CA LEU A 109 -2.34 16.93 -4.86
C LEU A 109 -2.76 17.01 -6.33
N LEU A 110 -3.95 17.54 -6.62
CA LEU A 110 -4.43 17.72 -7.98
C LEU A 110 -3.51 18.63 -8.80
N ARG A 111 -3.17 19.81 -8.27
CA ARG A 111 -2.34 20.80 -8.98
C ARG A 111 -0.89 20.38 -9.09
N THR A 112 -0.35 19.75 -8.04
CA THR A 112 1.07 19.40 -8.00
C THR A 112 1.37 18.15 -8.83
N TYR A 113 0.49 17.15 -8.79
CA TYR A 113 0.75 15.84 -9.38
C TYR A 113 -0.16 15.54 -10.58
N ILE A 114 -1.47 15.56 -10.40
CA ILE A 114 -2.41 15.13 -11.46
C ILE A 114 -2.33 16.05 -12.68
N ASP A 115 -2.25 17.36 -12.50
CA ASP A 115 -2.11 18.31 -13.60
C ASP A 115 -0.78 18.16 -14.38
N ASN A 116 0.20 17.51 -13.76
CA ASN A 116 1.52 17.21 -14.32
C ASN A 116 1.69 15.72 -14.71
N ASP A 117 0.60 15.00 -14.98
CA ASP A 117 0.61 13.60 -15.41
C ASP A 117 1.26 12.64 -14.41
N MET A 118 1.28 12.97 -13.13
CA MET A 118 1.77 12.10 -12.08
C MET A 118 0.60 11.55 -11.26
N PRO A 119 0.37 10.23 -11.24
CA PRO A 119 -0.68 9.63 -10.42
C PRO A 119 -0.39 9.75 -8.93
N VAL A 120 -1.44 9.67 -8.12
CA VAL A 120 -1.36 9.71 -6.65
C VAL A 120 -2.14 8.52 -6.09
N ALA A 121 -1.51 7.74 -5.22
CA ALA A 121 -2.18 6.70 -4.46
C ALA A 121 -2.80 7.30 -3.19
N LEU A 122 -4.04 6.93 -2.90
CA LEU A 122 -4.80 7.40 -1.75
C LEU A 122 -5.30 6.23 -0.91
N TRP A 123 -5.28 6.39 0.40
CA TRP A 123 -6.01 5.52 1.33
C TRP A 123 -7.37 6.11 1.62
N ALA A 124 -8.41 5.32 1.45
CA ALA A 124 -9.78 5.71 1.73
C ALA A 124 -10.54 4.54 2.36
N THR A 125 -11.56 4.86 3.14
CA THR A 125 -12.50 3.85 3.63
C THR A 125 -13.37 3.33 2.49
N ILE A 126 -13.80 2.07 2.58
CA ILE A 126 -14.70 1.46 1.59
C ILE A 126 -15.98 2.31 1.49
N ASP A 127 -16.37 2.65 0.27
CA ASP A 127 -17.49 3.51 -0.05
C ASP A 127 -17.44 4.91 0.60
N LEU A 128 -16.25 5.35 1.04
CA LEU A 128 -16.05 6.61 1.78
C LEU A 128 -16.92 6.71 3.05
N ARG A 129 -17.23 5.57 3.67
CA ARG A 129 -18.01 5.49 4.91
C ARG A 129 -17.15 5.84 6.13
N ASP A 130 -17.83 6.00 7.27
CA ASP A 130 -17.14 6.22 8.55
C ASP A 130 -16.17 5.08 8.89
N ILE A 131 -15.11 5.43 9.61
CA ILE A 131 -14.09 4.47 10.03
C ILE A 131 -14.69 3.47 11.00
N ILE A 132 -14.51 2.18 10.72
CA ILE A 132 -14.84 1.09 11.65
C ILE A 132 -13.56 0.67 12.33
N VAL A 133 -13.55 0.71 13.67
CA VAL A 133 -12.41 0.22 14.45
C VAL A 133 -12.43 -1.30 14.43
N GLY A 134 -11.38 -1.89 13.89
CA GLY A 134 -11.18 -3.34 13.83
C GLY A 134 -10.53 -3.92 15.09
N PRO A 135 -10.05 -5.16 15.04
CA PRO A 135 -9.34 -5.79 16.16
C PRO A 135 -8.09 -5.01 16.52
N CYS A 136 -7.81 -4.95 17.84
CA CYS A 136 -6.61 -4.32 18.35
C CYS A 136 -5.55 -5.39 18.64
N TRP A 137 -4.28 -5.04 18.47
CA TRP A 137 -3.16 -5.87 18.85
C TRP A 137 -2.07 -5.06 19.54
N LYS A 138 -1.21 -5.74 20.28
CA LYS A 138 -0.01 -5.13 20.83
C LYS A 138 1.11 -5.14 19.78
N LEU A 139 1.81 -4.03 19.71
CA LEU A 139 3.01 -3.99 18.87
C LEU A 139 4.06 -4.93 19.44
N LYS A 140 4.70 -5.72 18.59
CA LYS A 140 5.91 -6.42 18.96
C LYS A 140 6.97 -5.36 19.22
N ASP A 141 7.63 -5.41 20.38
CA ASP A 141 8.75 -4.54 20.66
C ASP A 141 9.76 -4.70 19.53
N SER A 142 10.02 -3.61 18.83
CA SER A 142 11.18 -3.51 17.95
C SER A 142 12.39 -3.47 18.85
N GLY A 143 12.95 -4.63 19.10
CA GLY A 143 14.17 -4.81 19.86
C GLY A 143 15.35 -4.10 19.22
#